data_7193f7d1b006671225f2ed495214d647
#
_entry.id   7193f7d1b006671225f2ed495214d647
#
_cell.length_a   1.000
_cell.length_b   1.000
_cell.length_c   1.000
_cell.angle_alpha   90.00
_cell.angle_beta   90.00
_cell.angle_gamma   90.00
#
_symmetry.space_group_name_H-M   'P 1'
#
loop_
_entity.id
_entity.type
_entity.pdbx_description
1 polymer ?
#
loop_
_entity_poly.entity_id
_entity_poly.type
_entity_poly.pdbx_seq_one_letter_code
_entity_poly.pdbx_strand_id
1 'polypeptide(L)'
;LGNHQNALIDALLIATQNNRFSFFLTRAAVFNKPLVGKILESLQMLPIYRIRDGWGNLNKNTAIFSKSASLLSEGQAIVVFPEGNHNLRRTVRPLSKGFTRVIFETLERFPKTKIHLIPVGLNFQNATQYGDIALINFGKPIIAGESLLQDKNSSVLKLKKDISQELRLLTTHIDSQNYDKDIAKLEALRVNFTAPEAVNKCVANNFEYSEKAFESSQSFLKKIAKLILIIQLC
;
A
#
# COMPACT_ATOMS: atom_id res chain seq x y z
N LEU A 1 -0.90 -0.76 5.29
CA LEU A 1 0.35 -0.36 4.65
C LEU A 1 0.36 -0.86 3.21
N GLY A 2 0.16 0.02 2.22
CA GLY A 2 0.03 -0.33 0.80
C GLY A 2 1.26 0.04 -0.04
N ASN A 3 1.50 -0.70 -1.14
CA ASN A 3 2.34 -0.20 -2.22
C ASN A 3 1.63 0.98 -2.91
N HIS A 4 2.37 1.82 -3.63
CA HIS A 4 1.82 3.06 -4.18
C HIS A 4 2.10 3.20 -5.67
N GLN A 5 1.16 2.75 -6.49
CA GLN A 5 1.27 2.71 -7.94
C GLN A 5 0.46 3.81 -8.63
N ASN A 6 -0.77 4.06 -8.21
CA ASN A 6 -1.72 4.95 -8.89
C ASN A 6 -2.34 6.03 -7.97
N ALA A 7 -1.48 6.80 -7.32
CA ALA A 7 -1.84 8.01 -6.57
C ALA A 7 -3.17 7.92 -5.77
N LEU A 8 -4.19 8.70 -6.16
CA LEU A 8 -5.48 8.77 -5.48
C LEU A 8 -6.29 7.47 -5.63
N ILE A 9 -6.17 6.76 -6.75
CA ILE A 9 -6.90 5.51 -7.00
C ILE A 9 -6.54 4.45 -5.97
N ASP A 10 -5.26 4.35 -5.58
CA ASP A 10 -4.82 3.41 -4.55
C ASP A 10 -5.56 3.64 -3.22
N ALA A 11 -5.70 4.90 -2.81
CA ALA A 11 -6.41 5.25 -1.59
C ALA A 11 -7.92 4.94 -1.69
N LEU A 12 -8.55 5.27 -2.81
CA LEU A 12 -9.98 5.01 -3.06
C LEU A 12 -10.28 3.51 -3.08
N LEU A 13 -9.43 2.71 -3.72
CA LEU A 13 -9.60 1.26 -3.74
C LEU A 13 -9.55 0.67 -2.32
N ILE A 14 -8.59 1.09 -1.49
CA ILE A 14 -8.54 0.62 -0.09
C ILE A 14 -9.76 1.12 0.68
N ALA A 15 -10.18 2.38 0.51
CA ALA A 15 -11.33 2.94 1.21
C ALA A 15 -12.64 2.21 0.89
N THR A 16 -12.84 1.81 -0.38
CA THR A 16 -14.09 1.14 -0.83
C THR A 16 -14.13 -0.34 -0.49
N GLN A 17 -12.98 -0.98 -0.31
CA GLN A 17 -12.89 -2.42 0.01
C GLN A 17 -12.70 -2.71 1.51
N ASN A 18 -12.54 -1.67 2.32
CA ASN A 18 -12.41 -1.80 3.76
C ASN A 18 -13.74 -1.44 4.45
N ASN A 19 -14.31 -2.37 5.19
CA ASN A 19 -15.55 -2.15 5.97
C ASN A 19 -15.33 -1.26 7.20
N ARG A 20 -14.09 -0.77 7.43
CA ARG A 20 -13.76 0.14 8.52
C ARG A 20 -13.47 1.53 7.96
N PHE A 21 -13.98 2.53 8.63
CA PHE A 21 -13.62 3.91 8.35
C PHE A 21 -12.12 4.11 8.57
N SER A 22 -11.40 4.66 7.59
CA SER A 22 -9.95 4.76 7.63
C SER A 22 -9.47 6.19 7.43
N PHE A 23 -8.44 6.57 8.18
CA PHE A 23 -7.70 7.81 7.96
C PHE A 23 -6.54 7.56 6.99
N PHE A 24 -6.18 8.54 6.17
CA PHE A 24 -5.11 8.41 5.17
C PHE A 24 -4.01 9.42 5.42
N LEU A 25 -2.77 8.96 5.61
CA LEU A 25 -1.62 9.87 5.63
C LEU A 25 -1.29 10.30 4.20
N THR A 26 -1.53 11.57 3.91
CA THR A 26 -1.42 12.15 2.56
C THR A 26 -0.42 13.29 2.57
N ARG A 27 0.29 13.50 1.46
CA ARG A 27 1.29 14.56 1.31
C ARG A 27 0.70 15.94 1.63
N ALA A 28 1.32 16.70 2.53
CA ALA A 28 0.85 18.02 2.96
C ALA A 28 0.71 19.03 1.81
N ALA A 29 1.54 18.95 0.77
CA ALA A 29 1.48 19.86 -0.38
C ALA A 29 0.15 19.85 -1.14
N VAL A 30 -0.66 18.78 -1.06
CA VAL A 30 -1.98 18.73 -1.70
C VAL A 30 -3.04 19.56 -0.96
N PHE A 31 -2.77 19.93 0.31
CA PHE A 31 -3.65 20.76 1.13
C PHE A 31 -3.42 22.28 0.93
N ASN A 32 -2.44 22.68 0.13
CA ASN A 32 -2.10 24.10 -0.07
C ASN A 32 -3.23 24.93 -0.69
N LYS A 33 -4.20 24.29 -1.37
CA LYS A 33 -5.39 24.98 -1.89
C LYS A 33 -6.50 24.85 -0.85
N PRO A 34 -7.05 25.97 -0.29
CA PRO A 34 -7.99 25.92 0.84
C PRO A 34 -9.22 25.05 0.61
N LEU A 35 -9.81 25.12 -0.58
CA LEU A 35 -11.00 24.32 -0.93
C LEU A 35 -10.66 22.82 -0.98
N VAL A 36 -9.52 22.48 -1.63
CA VAL A 36 -9.04 21.10 -1.71
C VAL A 36 -8.68 20.57 -0.33
N GLY A 37 -8.03 21.39 0.51
CA GLY A 37 -7.71 21.03 1.91
C GLY A 37 -8.94 20.63 2.69
N LYS A 38 -10.00 21.44 2.66
CA LYS A 38 -11.28 21.14 3.35
C LYS A 38 -11.93 19.83 2.86
N ILE A 39 -11.91 19.57 1.54
CA ILE A 39 -12.40 18.31 0.97
C ILE A 39 -11.56 17.13 1.46
N LEU A 40 -10.23 17.23 1.43
CA LEU A 40 -9.34 16.17 1.89
C LEU A 40 -9.49 15.90 3.39
N GLU A 41 -9.68 16.93 4.21
CA GLU A 41 -9.97 16.80 5.64
C GLU A 41 -11.32 16.09 5.88
N SER A 42 -12.36 16.42 5.11
CA SER A 42 -13.66 15.73 5.18
C SER A 42 -13.58 14.26 4.77
N LEU A 43 -12.61 13.91 3.92
CA LEU A 43 -12.27 12.53 3.54
C LEU A 43 -11.27 11.86 4.51
N GLN A 44 -11.05 12.45 5.69
CA GLN A 44 -10.18 11.93 6.75
C GLN A 44 -8.71 11.81 6.34
N MET A 45 -8.26 12.65 5.43
CA MET A 45 -6.85 12.71 5.05
C MET A 45 -6.07 13.59 6.01
N LEU A 46 -4.95 13.07 6.52
CA LEU A 46 -4.04 13.74 7.45
C LEU A 46 -2.79 14.20 6.69
N PRO A 47 -2.42 15.49 6.75
CA PRO A 47 -1.26 16.00 6.02
C PRO A 47 0.05 15.53 6.64
N ILE A 48 0.94 14.91 5.86
CA ILE A 48 2.30 14.55 6.28
C ILE A 48 3.33 15.36 5.50
N TYR A 49 4.25 16.00 6.23
CA TYR A 49 5.33 16.81 5.67
C TYR A 49 6.57 15.95 5.47
N ARG A 50 7.20 16.03 4.30
CA ARG A 50 8.42 15.29 3.95
C ARG A 50 9.62 16.22 3.97
N ILE A 51 10.83 15.68 4.13
CA ILE A 51 12.09 16.45 4.12
C ILE A 51 12.19 17.36 2.89
N ARG A 52 11.83 16.83 1.72
CA ARG A 52 11.81 17.60 0.46
C ARG A 52 10.74 18.70 0.37
N ASP A 53 9.78 18.71 1.29
CA ASP A 53 8.76 19.78 1.40
C ASP A 53 9.26 20.93 2.31
N GLY A 54 10.55 20.90 2.73
CA GLY A 54 11.23 21.90 3.56
C GLY A 54 11.44 21.44 5.01
N TRP A 55 12.66 21.62 5.52
CA TRP A 55 13.05 21.20 6.87
C TRP A 55 12.22 21.87 7.96
N GLY A 56 11.88 23.16 7.81
CA GLY A 56 11.07 23.92 8.79
C GLY A 56 9.65 23.40 8.99
N ASN A 57 9.13 22.63 8.02
CA ASN A 57 7.77 22.06 8.11
C ASN A 57 7.74 20.72 8.86
N LEU A 58 8.88 20.07 9.11
CA LEU A 58 8.92 18.76 9.75
C LEU A 58 8.37 18.79 11.19
N ASN A 59 8.53 19.90 11.90
CA ASN A 59 7.99 20.07 13.25
C ASN A 59 6.45 19.96 13.30
N LYS A 60 5.76 20.27 12.19
CA LYS A 60 4.31 20.13 12.07
C LYS A 60 3.87 18.66 12.10
N ASN A 61 4.77 17.73 11.78
CA ASN A 61 4.47 16.29 11.84
C ASN A 61 4.26 15.80 13.29
N THR A 62 4.81 16.47 14.31
CA THR A 62 4.61 16.06 15.70
C THR A 62 3.12 16.01 16.04
N ALA A 63 2.36 17.06 15.70
CA ALA A 63 0.91 17.08 15.92
C ALA A 63 0.19 15.97 15.14
N ILE A 64 0.64 15.68 13.92
CA ILE A 64 0.03 14.62 13.08
C ILE A 64 0.33 13.24 13.66
N PHE A 65 1.57 12.99 14.13
CA PHE A 65 1.92 11.72 14.78
C PHE A 65 1.13 11.54 16.07
N SER A 66 1.01 12.58 16.90
CA SER A 66 0.20 12.55 18.12
C SER A 66 -1.26 12.28 17.83
N LYS A 67 -1.87 12.94 16.83
CA LYS A 67 -3.24 12.67 16.38
C LYS A 67 -3.39 11.23 15.89
N SER A 68 -2.44 10.74 15.09
CA SER A 68 -2.43 9.36 14.59
C SER A 68 -2.33 8.35 15.73
N ALA A 69 -1.51 8.63 16.75
CA ALA A 69 -1.38 7.78 17.93
C ALA A 69 -2.69 7.68 18.71
N SER A 70 -3.40 8.79 18.92
CA SER A 70 -4.71 8.80 19.57
C SER A 70 -5.74 7.98 18.77
N LEU A 71 -5.83 8.20 17.45
CA LEU A 71 -6.72 7.44 16.57
C LEU A 71 -6.45 5.93 16.63
N LEU A 72 -5.19 5.50 16.61
CA LEU A 72 -4.84 4.08 16.73
C LEU A 72 -5.19 3.50 18.10
N SER A 73 -5.01 4.28 19.18
CA SER A 73 -5.39 3.84 20.55
C SER A 73 -6.90 3.70 20.72
N GLU A 74 -7.69 4.48 19.97
CA GLU A 74 -9.15 4.39 19.90
C GLU A 74 -9.63 3.28 18.96
N GLY A 75 -8.71 2.49 18.41
CA GLY A 75 -9.03 1.40 17.49
C GLY A 75 -9.34 1.84 16.06
N GLN A 76 -9.06 3.08 15.67
CA GLN A 76 -9.24 3.55 14.30
C GLN A 76 -8.20 2.97 13.35
N ALA A 77 -8.51 2.92 12.05
CA ALA A 77 -7.59 2.45 11.03
C ALA A 77 -6.87 3.63 10.35
N ILE A 78 -5.56 3.47 10.11
CA ILE A 78 -4.75 4.45 9.37
C ILE A 78 -4.09 3.77 8.18
N VAL A 79 -4.33 4.30 6.99
CA VAL A 79 -3.71 3.86 5.74
C VAL A 79 -2.47 4.70 5.46
N VAL A 80 -1.37 4.02 5.19
CA VAL A 80 -0.09 4.65 4.85
C VAL A 80 0.49 3.98 3.62
N PHE A 81 1.02 4.79 2.70
CA PHE A 81 1.84 4.33 1.59
C PHE A 81 3.31 4.58 1.92
N PRO A 82 4.01 3.59 2.49
CA PRO A 82 5.34 3.80 3.08
C PRO A 82 6.42 4.10 2.04
N GLU A 83 6.17 3.91 0.76
CA GLU A 83 7.06 4.30 -0.33
C GLU A 83 7.19 5.83 -0.49
N GLY A 84 6.22 6.60 0.03
CA GLY A 84 6.26 8.06 0.11
C GLY A 84 5.93 8.82 -1.17
N ASN A 85 5.88 8.19 -2.33
CA ASN A 85 5.36 8.70 -3.60
C ASN A 85 4.86 7.54 -4.47
N HIS A 86 3.96 7.83 -5.41
CA HIS A 86 3.50 6.84 -6.39
C HIS A 86 4.51 6.65 -7.52
N ASN A 87 4.50 5.48 -8.14
CA ASN A 87 5.28 5.15 -9.32
C ASN A 87 4.61 3.99 -10.06
N LEU A 88 4.47 4.12 -11.37
CA LEU A 88 3.84 3.10 -12.23
C LEU A 88 4.65 1.80 -12.36
N ARG A 89 5.96 1.84 -12.01
CA ARG A 89 6.79 0.61 -12.04
C ARG A 89 6.25 -0.43 -11.08
N ARG A 90 6.19 -1.66 -11.55
CA ARG A 90 5.78 -2.84 -10.78
C ARG A 90 6.93 -3.34 -9.89
N THR A 91 7.38 -2.49 -8.98
CA THR A 91 8.50 -2.76 -8.09
C THR A 91 8.21 -2.14 -6.74
N VAL A 92 8.22 -2.93 -5.67
CA VAL A 92 8.15 -2.44 -4.30
C VAL A 92 9.45 -1.71 -3.99
N ARG A 93 9.35 -0.43 -3.72
CA ARG A 93 10.50 0.45 -3.48
C ARG A 93 10.90 0.47 -2.00
N PRO A 94 12.09 0.98 -1.69
CA PRO A 94 12.53 1.13 -0.31
C PRO A 94 11.51 1.93 0.52
N LEU A 95 11.11 1.37 1.67
CA LEU A 95 10.13 1.99 2.53
C LEU A 95 10.74 3.13 3.36
N SER A 96 10.03 4.24 3.48
CA SER A 96 10.42 5.37 4.33
C SER A 96 10.27 5.01 5.81
N LYS A 97 10.93 5.78 6.70
CA LYS A 97 10.79 5.63 8.16
C LYS A 97 9.51 6.29 8.73
N GLY A 98 8.71 6.97 7.89
CA GLY A 98 7.58 7.77 8.36
C GLY A 98 6.51 6.95 9.10
N PHE A 99 6.15 5.77 8.59
CA PHE A 99 5.14 4.93 9.22
C PHE A 99 5.60 4.37 10.58
N THR A 100 6.90 4.09 10.76
CA THR A 100 7.40 3.59 12.05
C THR A 100 7.34 4.65 13.14
N ARG A 101 7.43 5.94 12.80
CA ARG A 101 7.24 7.03 13.77
C ARG A 101 5.84 7.04 14.34
N VAL A 102 4.81 6.81 13.54
CA VAL A 102 3.43 6.68 14.01
C VAL A 102 3.30 5.50 14.97
N ILE A 103 3.92 4.36 14.65
CA ILE A 103 3.90 3.16 15.50
C ILE A 103 4.55 3.46 16.85
N PHE A 104 5.76 4.01 16.85
CA PHE A 104 6.49 4.30 18.11
C PHE A 104 5.78 5.37 18.94
N GLU A 105 5.31 6.46 18.34
CA GLU A 105 4.53 7.49 19.05
C GLU A 105 3.30 6.87 19.74
N THR A 106 2.64 5.93 19.06
CA THR A 106 1.48 5.24 19.62
C THR A 106 1.88 4.37 20.81
N LEU A 107 2.91 3.55 20.68
CA LEU A 107 3.34 2.63 21.72
C LEU A 107 3.94 3.35 22.94
N GLU A 108 4.62 4.49 22.74
CA GLU A 108 5.14 5.33 23.82
C GLU A 108 4.03 5.98 24.62
N ARG A 109 3.00 6.48 23.97
CA ARG A 109 1.88 7.16 24.63
C ARG A 109 0.84 6.18 25.18
N PHE A 110 0.67 5.06 24.52
CA PHE A 110 -0.34 4.04 24.82
C PHE A 110 0.29 2.63 24.80
N PRO A 111 1.12 2.26 25.79
CA PRO A 111 1.93 1.04 25.77
C PRO A 111 1.12 -0.25 25.66
N LYS A 112 -0.13 -0.26 26.17
CA LYS A 112 -1.03 -1.43 26.11
C LYS A 112 -1.65 -1.66 24.74
N THR A 113 -1.48 -0.70 23.79
CA THR A 113 -2.06 -0.82 22.44
C THR A 113 -1.31 -1.87 21.63
N LYS A 114 -2.04 -2.76 20.98
CA LYS A 114 -1.52 -3.69 19.98
C LYS A 114 -1.90 -3.19 18.60
N ILE A 115 -0.92 -2.82 17.79
CA ILE A 115 -1.14 -2.29 16.44
C ILE A 115 -1.01 -3.44 15.46
N HIS A 116 -2.04 -3.67 14.65
CA HIS A 116 -2.04 -4.66 13.58
C HIS A 116 -1.62 -3.98 12.27
N LEU A 117 -0.41 -4.27 11.81
CA LEU A 117 0.13 -3.77 10.55
C LEU A 117 -0.29 -4.72 9.44
N ILE A 118 -1.23 -4.33 8.62
CA ILE A 118 -1.75 -5.13 7.51
C ILE A 118 -1.08 -4.65 6.22
N PRO A 119 -0.20 -5.46 5.59
CA PRO A 119 0.30 -5.18 4.25
C PRO A 119 -0.83 -5.30 3.23
N VAL A 120 -0.88 -4.40 2.24
CA VAL A 120 -1.92 -4.39 1.21
C VAL A 120 -1.25 -4.27 -0.16
N GLY A 121 -1.41 -5.28 -0.99
CA GLY A 121 -0.93 -5.30 -2.36
C GLY A 121 -1.99 -4.78 -3.32
N LEU A 122 -1.67 -3.72 -4.04
CA LEU A 122 -2.48 -3.15 -5.11
C LEU A 122 -1.87 -3.53 -6.45
N ASN A 123 -2.64 -4.20 -7.29
CA ASN A 123 -2.21 -4.70 -8.59
C ASN A 123 -3.17 -4.23 -9.66
N PHE A 124 -2.65 -3.60 -10.70
CA PHE A 124 -3.41 -3.11 -11.84
C PHE A 124 -2.99 -3.85 -13.10
N GLN A 125 -3.91 -4.15 -14.01
CA GLN A 125 -3.53 -4.65 -15.33
C GLN A 125 -2.88 -3.54 -16.16
N ASN A 126 -3.49 -2.36 -16.21
CA ASN A 126 -2.96 -1.15 -16.86
C ASN A 126 -3.32 0.09 -16.04
N ALA A 127 -2.49 0.45 -15.08
CA ALA A 127 -2.76 1.50 -14.10
C ALA A 127 -3.09 2.90 -14.68
N THR A 128 -2.87 3.12 -15.97
CA THR A 128 -3.12 4.40 -16.67
C THR A 128 -4.35 4.36 -17.57
N GLN A 129 -5.00 3.22 -17.73
CA GLN A 129 -6.17 3.07 -18.61
C GLN A 129 -7.46 3.22 -17.83
N TYR A 130 -8.45 3.88 -18.45
CA TYR A 130 -9.80 3.94 -17.91
C TYR A 130 -10.48 2.56 -18.04
N GLY A 131 -11.26 2.17 -17.01
CA GLY A 131 -11.95 0.87 -17.00
C GLY A 131 -11.02 -0.32 -16.76
N ASP A 132 -9.85 -0.09 -16.20
CA ASP A 132 -8.88 -1.15 -15.89
C ASP A 132 -9.31 -2.07 -14.75
N ILE A 133 -8.70 -3.24 -14.71
CA ILE A 133 -8.88 -4.22 -13.65
C ILE A 133 -7.83 -4.00 -12.57
N ALA A 134 -8.28 -3.89 -11.32
CA ALA A 134 -7.42 -3.86 -10.15
C ALA A 134 -7.75 -5.00 -9.19
N LEU A 135 -6.72 -5.59 -8.59
CA LEU A 135 -6.85 -6.56 -7.51
C LEU A 135 -6.18 -6.03 -6.24
N ILE A 136 -6.88 -6.17 -5.13
CA ILE A 136 -6.39 -5.83 -3.80
C ILE A 136 -6.15 -7.12 -3.01
N ASN A 137 -4.93 -7.32 -2.55
CA ASN A 137 -4.53 -8.44 -1.71
C ASN A 137 -4.23 -7.94 -0.29
N PHE A 138 -4.95 -8.43 0.70
CA PHE A 138 -4.64 -8.18 2.11
C PHE A 138 -3.73 -9.28 2.64
N GLY A 139 -2.57 -8.89 3.16
CA GLY A 139 -1.61 -9.80 3.77
C GLY A 139 -1.93 -10.14 5.22
N LYS A 140 -1.12 -11.01 5.81
CA LYS A 140 -1.24 -11.38 7.22
C LYS A 140 -0.86 -10.21 8.11
N PRO A 141 -1.60 -9.95 9.21
CA PRO A 141 -1.27 -8.89 10.15
C PRO A 141 0.07 -9.15 10.84
N ILE A 142 0.94 -8.14 10.86
CA ILE A 142 2.15 -8.12 11.69
C ILE A 142 1.82 -7.33 12.95
N ILE A 143 1.98 -7.93 14.12
CA ILE A 143 1.62 -7.30 15.39
C ILE A 143 2.79 -6.46 15.89
N ALA A 144 2.55 -5.17 16.12
CA ALA A 144 3.46 -4.25 16.77
C ALA A 144 2.97 -3.93 18.18
N GLY A 145 3.80 -4.20 19.18
CA GLY A 145 3.51 -3.97 20.59
C GLY A 145 4.71 -3.36 21.32
N GLU A 146 4.59 -3.18 22.63
CA GLU A 146 5.55 -2.49 23.51
C GLU A 146 6.99 -3.03 23.39
N SER A 147 7.17 -4.33 23.11
CA SER A 147 8.50 -4.93 22.95
C SER A 147 9.37 -4.25 21.88
N LEU A 148 8.75 -3.58 20.89
CA LEU A 148 9.48 -2.83 19.86
C LEU A 148 10.20 -1.59 20.42
N LEU A 149 9.81 -1.12 21.60
CA LEU A 149 10.44 0.04 22.24
C LEU A 149 11.79 -0.27 22.88
N GLN A 150 12.12 -1.54 23.13
CA GLN A 150 13.38 -1.97 23.76
C GLN A 150 14.60 -1.61 22.90
N ASP A 151 14.51 -1.82 21.59
CA ASP A 151 15.51 -1.39 20.61
C ASP A 151 14.80 -0.83 19.37
N LYS A 152 14.56 0.48 19.37
CA LYS A 152 13.85 1.17 18.27
C LYS A 152 14.59 1.07 16.95
N ASN A 153 15.92 1.13 16.95
CA ASN A 153 16.69 1.11 15.69
C ASN A 153 16.57 -0.25 14.99
N SER A 154 16.78 -1.33 15.72
CA SER A 154 16.60 -2.69 15.20
C SER A 154 15.15 -2.94 14.81
N SER A 155 14.19 -2.51 15.61
CA SER A 155 12.76 -2.63 15.34
C SER A 155 12.34 -1.89 14.07
N VAL A 156 12.87 -0.68 13.79
CA VAL A 156 12.64 0.04 12.54
C VAL A 156 13.10 -0.78 11.34
N LEU A 157 14.32 -1.32 11.41
CA LEU A 157 14.89 -2.11 10.31
C LEU A 157 14.08 -3.38 10.07
N LYS A 158 13.73 -4.08 11.15
CA LYS A 158 12.91 -5.29 11.09
C LYS A 158 11.54 -5.02 10.50
N LEU A 159 10.80 -4.04 11.01
CA LEU A 159 9.46 -3.69 10.49
C LEU A 159 9.51 -3.32 9.00
N LYS A 160 10.49 -2.53 8.58
CA LYS A 160 10.65 -2.18 7.16
C LYS A 160 10.93 -3.40 6.31
N LYS A 161 11.77 -4.32 6.78
CA LYS A 161 12.10 -5.56 6.09
C LYS A 161 10.85 -6.45 5.97
N ASP A 162 10.18 -6.71 7.08
CA ASP A 162 9.02 -7.60 7.13
C ASP A 162 7.88 -7.07 6.24
N ILE A 163 7.55 -5.78 6.35
CA ILE A 163 6.51 -5.16 5.49
C ILE A 163 6.92 -5.16 4.01
N SER A 164 8.20 -4.89 3.70
CA SER A 164 8.68 -4.93 2.31
C SER A 164 8.58 -6.33 1.72
N GLN A 165 8.92 -7.35 2.48
CA GLN A 165 8.82 -8.76 2.04
C GLN A 165 7.36 -9.14 1.77
N GLU A 166 6.45 -8.82 2.69
CA GLU A 166 5.01 -9.08 2.49
C GLU A 166 4.45 -8.34 1.28
N LEU A 167 4.79 -7.07 1.09
CA LEU A 167 4.35 -6.32 -0.09
C LEU A 167 4.85 -6.94 -1.39
N ARG A 168 6.08 -7.45 -1.43
CA ARG A 168 6.62 -8.16 -2.61
C ARG A 168 5.85 -9.44 -2.95
N LEU A 169 5.32 -10.14 -1.94
CA LEU A 169 4.50 -11.33 -2.15
C LEU A 169 3.09 -10.97 -2.65
N LEU A 170 2.55 -9.85 -2.17
CA LEU A 170 1.18 -9.40 -2.47
C LEU A 170 1.06 -8.62 -3.77
N THR A 171 2.18 -8.19 -4.37
CA THR A 171 2.21 -7.37 -5.58
C THR A 171 3.05 -7.99 -6.67
N THR A 172 2.73 -7.67 -7.92
CA THR A 172 3.66 -7.92 -9.02
C THR A 172 4.93 -7.12 -8.77
N HIS A 173 6.04 -7.83 -8.48
CA HIS A 173 7.31 -7.25 -8.09
C HIS A 173 8.43 -7.69 -9.04
N ILE A 174 8.86 -6.76 -9.89
CA ILE A 174 9.91 -7.00 -10.88
C ILE A 174 11.14 -6.21 -10.43
N ASP A 175 12.11 -6.93 -9.85
CA ASP A 175 13.39 -6.38 -9.39
C ASP A 175 14.47 -6.73 -10.38
N SER A 176 14.58 -5.93 -11.44
CA SER A 176 15.48 -6.20 -12.56
C SER A 176 16.21 -4.92 -12.99
N GLN A 177 17.48 -5.07 -13.36
CA GLN A 177 18.25 -4.00 -14.00
C GLN A 177 17.76 -3.73 -15.43
N ASN A 178 17.12 -4.71 -16.08
CA ASN A 178 16.56 -4.61 -17.43
C ASN A 178 15.02 -4.49 -17.40
N TYR A 179 14.48 -3.77 -16.44
CA TYR A 179 13.04 -3.67 -16.16
C TYR A 179 12.18 -3.50 -17.43
N ASP A 180 12.54 -2.57 -18.32
CA ASP A 180 11.73 -2.26 -19.51
C ASP A 180 11.70 -3.44 -20.50
N LYS A 181 12.82 -4.17 -20.64
CA LYS A 181 12.86 -5.40 -21.44
C LYS A 181 12.05 -6.51 -20.84
N ASP A 182 12.07 -6.64 -19.52
CA ASP A 182 11.33 -7.67 -18.81
C ASP A 182 9.83 -7.39 -18.80
N ILE A 183 9.41 -6.14 -18.68
CA ILE A 183 8.02 -5.74 -18.89
C ILE A 183 7.58 -6.08 -20.31
N ALA A 184 8.34 -5.72 -21.33
CA ALA A 184 7.99 -6.03 -22.72
C ALA A 184 7.83 -7.54 -22.99
N LYS A 185 8.67 -8.39 -22.37
CA LYS A 185 8.49 -9.84 -22.44
C LYS A 185 7.19 -10.31 -21.78
N LEU A 186 6.89 -9.80 -20.58
CA LEU A 186 5.65 -10.14 -19.86
C LEU A 186 4.40 -9.70 -20.63
N GLU A 187 4.44 -8.52 -21.24
CA GLU A 187 3.37 -8.02 -22.12
C GLU A 187 3.21 -8.88 -23.38
N ALA A 188 4.32 -9.31 -24.01
CA ALA A 188 4.30 -10.22 -25.14
C ALA A 188 3.70 -11.59 -24.77
N LEU A 189 3.96 -12.08 -23.56
CA LEU A 189 3.35 -13.27 -22.98
C LEU A 189 1.89 -13.06 -22.54
N ARG A 190 1.37 -11.83 -22.62
CA ARG A 190 0.01 -11.43 -22.20
C ARG A 190 -0.31 -11.85 -20.77
N VAL A 191 0.67 -11.72 -19.86
CA VAL A 191 0.47 -12.10 -18.46
C VAL A 191 -0.62 -11.25 -17.80
N ASN A 192 -1.31 -11.86 -16.84
CA ASN A 192 -2.23 -11.13 -15.99
C ASN A 192 -1.47 -10.47 -14.82
N PHE A 193 -1.20 -9.17 -14.92
CA PHE A 193 -0.51 -8.41 -13.88
C PHE A 193 -1.30 -8.27 -12.57
N THR A 194 -2.58 -8.62 -12.56
CA THR A 194 -3.36 -8.71 -11.32
C THR A 194 -3.19 -10.05 -10.60
N ALA A 195 -2.40 -10.98 -11.14
CA ALA A 195 -2.05 -12.25 -10.53
C ALA A 195 -0.56 -12.27 -10.08
N PRO A 196 -0.19 -11.54 -9.00
CA PRO A 196 1.20 -11.30 -8.63
C PRO A 196 2.01 -12.58 -8.43
N GLU A 197 1.44 -13.60 -7.82
CA GLU A 197 2.13 -14.88 -7.61
C GLU A 197 2.57 -15.52 -8.93
N ALA A 198 1.68 -15.56 -9.92
CA ALA A 198 1.99 -16.16 -11.23
C ALA A 198 3.05 -15.35 -11.98
N VAL A 199 2.93 -14.01 -11.96
CA VAL A 199 3.90 -13.13 -12.62
C VAL A 199 5.27 -13.20 -11.94
N ASN A 200 5.32 -13.15 -10.61
CA ASN A 200 6.56 -13.23 -9.86
C ASN A 200 7.27 -14.58 -10.09
N LYS A 201 6.53 -15.69 -10.16
CA LYS A 201 7.07 -17.00 -10.53
C LYS A 201 7.59 -17.02 -11.97
N CYS A 202 6.86 -16.44 -12.93
CA CYS A 202 7.28 -16.35 -14.32
C CYS A 202 8.64 -15.61 -14.44
N VAL A 203 8.78 -14.48 -13.75
CA VAL A 203 10.05 -13.72 -13.71
C VAL A 203 11.17 -14.53 -13.08
N ALA A 204 10.92 -15.20 -11.95
CA ALA A 204 11.92 -16.03 -11.26
C ALA A 204 12.40 -17.23 -12.10
N ASN A 205 11.53 -17.76 -12.98
CA ASN A 205 11.81 -18.89 -13.87
C ASN A 205 12.23 -18.43 -15.28
N ASN A 206 12.96 -17.32 -15.40
CA ASN A 206 13.44 -16.78 -16.69
C ASN A 206 12.36 -16.64 -17.77
N PHE A 207 11.17 -16.21 -17.37
CA PHE A 207 10.00 -16.01 -18.25
C PHE A 207 9.41 -17.30 -18.85
N GLU A 208 9.67 -18.45 -18.25
CA GLU A 208 8.93 -19.65 -18.55
C GLU A 208 7.51 -19.54 -17.99
N TYR A 209 6.54 -19.45 -18.90
CA TYR A 209 5.13 -19.29 -18.56
C TYR A 209 4.39 -20.61 -18.80
N SER A 210 3.77 -21.18 -17.78
CA SER A 210 2.91 -22.35 -17.94
C SER A 210 1.45 -21.91 -18.06
N GLU A 211 0.79 -22.23 -19.15
CA GLU A 211 -0.62 -21.94 -19.44
C GLU A 211 -1.59 -22.37 -18.32
N LYS A 212 -1.27 -23.43 -17.58
CA LYS A 212 -2.09 -23.91 -16.45
C LYS A 212 -2.27 -22.89 -15.33
N ALA A 213 -1.32 -21.99 -15.10
CA ALA A 213 -1.46 -20.90 -14.13
C ALA A 213 -2.41 -19.80 -14.60
N PHE A 214 -2.53 -19.62 -15.93
CA PHE A 214 -3.40 -18.63 -16.54
C PHE A 214 -4.88 -19.05 -16.52
N GLU A 215 -5.19 -20.30 -16.83
CA GLU A 215 -6.57 -20.81 -16.83
C GLU A 215 -7.20 -20.78 -15.43
N SER A 216 -6.43 -21.08 -14.38
CA SER A 216 -6.93 -21.00 -13.00
C SER A 216 -7.25 -19.56 -12.58
N SER A 217 -6.45 -18.59 -13.02
CA SER A 217 -6.68 -17.16 -12.71
C SER A 217 -7.82 -16.58 -13.54
N GLN A 218 -7.97 -16.95 -14.82
CA GLN A 218 -9.12 -16.57 -15.65
C GLN A 218 -10.45 -17.17 -15.13
N SER A 219 -10.44 -18.42 -14.68
CA SER A 219 -11.60 -19.06 -14.05
C SER A 219 -12.04 -18.32 -12.79
N PHE A 220 -11.08 -17.86 -11.99
CA PHE A 220 -11.34 -17.07 -10.79
C PHE A 220 -11.87 -15.66 -11.12
N LEU A 221 -11.28 -14.98 -12.10
CA LEU A 221 -11.73 -13.66 -12.57
C LEU A 221 -13.12 -13.69 -13.19
N LYS A 222 -13.46 -14.74 -13.94
CA LYS A 222 -14.82 -14.96 -14.48
C LYS A 222 -15.84 -15.14 -13.35
N LYS A 223 -15.48 -15.80 -12.25
CA LYS A 223 -16.35 -15.93 -11.07
C LYS A 223 -16.55 -14.59 -10.36
N ILE A 224 -15.50 -13.77 -10.22
CA ILE A 224 -15.59 -12.44 -9.62
C ILE A 224 -16.39 -11.49 -10.52
N ALA A 225 -16.14 -11.45 -11.82
CA ALA A 225 -16.90 -10.62 -12.76
C ALA A 225 -18.40 -10.98 -12.75
N LYS A 226 -18.73 -12.27 -12.62
CA LYS A 226 -20.11 -12.73 -12.47
C LYS A 226 -20.74 -12.30 -11.15
N LEU A 227 -19.96 -12.24 -10.05
CA LEU A 227 -20.40 -11.76 -8.74
C LEU A 227 -20.65 -10.26 -8.75
N ILE A 228 -19.77 -9.48 -9.38
CA ILE A 228 -19.93 -8.03 -9.53
C ILE A 228 -21.14 -7.69 -10.39
N LEU A 229 -21.39 -8.43 -11.48
CA LEU A 229 -22.56 -8.24 -12.32
C LEU A 229 -23.87 -8.53 -11.58
N ILE A 230 -23.89 -9.52 -10.69
CA ILE A 230 -25.06 -9.86 -9.84
C ILE A 230 -25.32 -8.73 -8.82
N ILE A 231 -24.29 -8.14 -8.25
CA ILE A 231 -24.42 -7.03 -7.28
C ILE A 231 -24.88 -5.73 -7.94
N GLN A 232 -24.61 -5.52 -9.24
CA GLN A 232 -25.10 -4.36 -10.00
C GLN A 232 -26.56 -4.51 -10.48
N LEU A 233 -27.12 -5.72 -10.45
CA LEU A 233 -28.48 -6.03 -10.92
C LEU A 233 -29.48 -6.21 -9.75
N CYS A 234 -29.02 -6.15 -8.51
CA CYS A 234 -29.83 -6.07 -7.27
C CYS A 234 -29.75 -4.67 -6.67
#